data_522ab453a96db451a1cd525d1fe422e8
#
_entry.id   522ab453a96db451a1cd525d1fe422e8
#
_cell.length_a   1.000
_cell.length_b   1.000
_cell.length_c   1.000
_cell.angle_alpha   90.00
_cell.angle_beta   90.00
_cell.angle_gamma   90.00
#
_symmetry.space_group_name_H-M   'P 1'
#
loop_
_entity.id
_entity.type
_entity.pdbx_description
1 polymer ?
#
loop_
_entity_poly.entity_id
_entity_poly.type
_entity_poly.pdbx_seq_one_letter_code
_entity_poly.pdbx_strand_id
1 'polypeptide(L)'
;YQRLRAESDQKRIFILTRSAFASQQHYGTAVWSGDVSASWENMHKQLVAGLNLSMSGIPYWTSDTGGFFVTERDAKYPDGLKSNDYKELYSRWFQFSAFTPIFRAHGTNVPREIWQFGEEGTLSYDNQVKYIHLRYRLLPYIYSMSHQVTANNYTMLRGLAMDFTTDTRTFDIDNAYMFGTSLLVRPVSVSYTHLRAHETELH
;
A
#
# COMPACT_ATOMS: atom_id res chain seq x y z
N TYR A 1 -23.93 1.97 6.49
CA TYR A 1 -24.36 1.17 5.36
C TYR A 1 -25.88 1.16 5.20
N GLN A 2 -26.64 0.69 6.19
CA GLN A 2 -28.10 0.58 6.13
C GLN A 2 -28.78 1.92 5.79
N ARG A 3 -28.34 3.03 6.40
CA ARG A 3 -28.86 4.37 6.10
C ARG A 3 -28.62 4.77 4.64
N LEU A 4 -27.40 4.56 4.14
CA LEU A 4 -27.08 4.86 2.73
C LEU A 4 -27.92 4.01 1.76
N ARG A 5 -28.17 2.73 2.10
CA ARG A 5 -29.05 1.86 1.33
C ARG A 5 -30.52 2.30 1.35
N ALA A 6 -30.97 2.80 2.49
CA ALA A 6 -32.33 3.34 2.59
C ALA A 6 -32.53 4.61 1.73
N GLU A 7 -31.48 5.40 1.51
CA GLU A 7 -31.52 6.59 0.67
C GLU A 7 -31.45 6.25 -0.83
N SER A 8 -30.68 5.21 -1.23
CA SER A 8 -30.53 4.81 -2.64
C SER A 8 -29.96 3.40 -2.77
N ASP A 9 -30.60 2.59 -3.61
CA ASP A 9 -30.11 1.28 -4.07
C ASP A 9 -29.31 1.36 -5.38
N GLN A 10 -29.33 2.53 -6.05
CA GLN A 10 -28.71 2.74 -7.35
C GLN A 10 -27.20 2.93 -7.31
N LYS A 11 -26.63 3.22 -6.13
CA LYS A 11 -25.18 3.48 -5.96
C LYS A 11 -24.53 2.40 -5.12
N ARG A 12 -23.32 2.02 -5.51
CA ARG A 12 -22.47 1.17 -4.66
C ARG A 12 -22.01 1.97 -3.46
N ILE A 13 -22.00 1.34 -2.30
CA ILE A 13 -21.51 1.93 -1.06
C ILE A 13 -20.02 1.63 -0.94
N PHE A 14 -19.24 2.66 -0.62
CA PHE A 14 -17.84 2.57 -0.25
C PHE A 14 -17.60 3.40 1.00
N ILE A 15 -17.10 2.77 2.05
CA ILE A 15 -16.80 3.40 3.34
C ILE A 15 -15.33 3.18 3.64
N LEU A 16 -14.58 4.27 3.83
CA LEU A 16 -13.20 4.22 4.33
C LEU A 16 -13.22 4.63 5.81
N THR A 17 -12.67 3.80 6.68
CA THR A 17 -12.71 4.01 8.13
C THR A 17 -11.43 3.53 8.82
N ARG A 18 -11.13 4.08 9.99
CA ARG A 18 -10.06 3.59 10.88
C ARG A 18 -10.49 2.39 11.72
N SER A 19 -11.78 2.25 11.97
CA SER A 19 -12.32 1.15 12.76
C SER A 19 -12.42 -0.11 11.92
N ALA A 20 -12.05 -1.24 12.50
CA ALA A 20 -12.05 -2.51 11.82
C ALA A 20 -12.64 -3.62 12.67
N PHE A 21 -13.37 -4.53 12.04
CA PHE A 21 -13.80 -5.80 12.59
C PHE A 21 -13.95 -6.83 11.47
N ALA A 22 -13.88 -8.09 11.80
CA ALA A 22 -14.04 -9.17 10.83
C ALA A 22 -15.40 -9.07 10.12
N SER A 23 -15.40 -9.33 8.80
CA SER A 23 -16.58 -9.28 7.92
C SER A 23 -17.12 -7.89 7.57
N GLN A 24 -16.48 -6.81 7.99
CA GLN A 24 -16.94 -5.45 7.64
C GLN A 24 -16.97 -5.15 6.14
N GLN A 25 -16.23 -5.92 5.32
CA GLN A 25 -16.25 -5.81 3.85
C GLN A 25 -17.65 -6.05 3.27
N HIS A 26 -18.52 -6.81 3.95
CA HIS A 26 -19.92 -6.98 3.54
C HIS A 26 -20.72 -5.68 3.52
N TYR A 27 -20.23 -4.67 4.22
CA TYR A 27 -20.84 -3.34 4.26
C TYR A 27 -20.12 -2.34 3.35
N GLY A 28 -19.32 -2.81 2.38
CA GLY A 28 -18.58 -1.96 1.47
C GLY A 28 -17.49 -1.15 2.17
N THR A 29 -16.89 -1.71 3.23
CA THR A 29 -15.94 -1.01 4.09
C THR A 29 -14.51 -1.43 3.79
N ALA A 30 -13.64 -0.42 3.73
CA ALA A 30 -12.19 -0.55 3.69
C ALA A 30 -11.55 0.19 4.87
N VAL A 31 -10.33 -0.17 5.21
CA VAL A 31 -9.59 0.38 6.34
C VAL A 31 -8.31 1.05 5.86
N TRP A 32 -7.90 2.14 6.50
CA TRP A 32 -6.55 2.66 6.36
C TRP A 32 -5.87 2.79 7.73
N SER A 33 -4.56 2.82 7.71
CA SER A 33 -3.74 2.81 8.93
C SER A 33 -3.74 4.09 9.76
N GLY A 34 -4.43 5.14 9.29
CA GLY A 34 -4.41 6.46 9.94
C GLY A 34 -3.18 7.28 9.57
N ASP A 35 -2.93 8.32 10.37
CA ASP A 35 -1.94 9.36 10.09
C ASP A 35 -0.55 8.92 10.57
N VAL A 36 0.30 8.47 9.66
CA VAL A 36 1.67 8.04 9.95
C VAL A 36 2.68 9.04 9.40
N SER A 37 3.82 9.20 10.07
CA SER A 37 4.90 10.06 9.58
C SER A 37 5.69 9.39 8.46
N ALA A 38 6.16 10.21 7.51
CA ALA A 38 6.98 9.76 6.39
C ALA A 38 8.34 9.26 6.88
N SER A 39 8.58 7.96 6.75
CA SER A 39 9.88 7.32 6.99
C SER A 39 9.92 5.93 6.37
N TRP A 40 11.11 5.41 6.09
CA TRP A 40 11.31 4.04 5.62
C TRP A 40 10.81 3.01 6.62
N GLU A 41 11.06 3.25 7.90
CA GLU A 41 10.58 2.38 8.98
C GLU A 41 9.04 2.30 8.99
N ASN A 42 8.37 3.45 8.87
CA ASN A 42 6.91 3.46 8.82
C ASN A 42 6.37 2.81 7.55
N MET A 43 7.03 2.98 6.40
CA MET A 43 6.65 2.25 5.18
C MET A 43 6.68 0.73 5.40
N HIS A 44 7.76 0.21 6.03
CA HIS A 44 7.85 -1.20 6.37
C HIS A 44 6.76 -1.63 7.37
N LYS A 45 6.54 -0.85 8.43
CA LYS A 45 5.45 -1.10 9.39
C LYS A 45 4.07 -1.13 8.73
N GLN A 46 3.85 -0.31 7.70
CA GLN A 46 2.58 -0.34 6.95
C GLN A 46 2.43 -1.64 6.15
N LEU A 47 3.49 -2.13 5.53
CA LEU A 47 3.46 -3.43 4.87
C LEU A 47 3.06 -4.54 5.86
N VAL A 48 3.77 -4.62 6.99
CA VAL A 48 3.48 -5.62 8.04
C VAL A 48 2.06 -5.49 8.59
N ALA A 49 1.60 -4.26 8.85
CA ALA A 49 0.24 -4.00 9.31
C ALA A 49 -0.83 -4.47 8.31
N GLY A 50 -0.62 -4.22 7.01
CA GLY A 50 -1.52 -4.69 5.95
C GLY A 50 -1.61 -6.22 5.89
N LEU A 51 -0.48 -6.92 6.03
CA LEU A 51 -0.44 -8.38 6.07
C LEU A 51 -1.17 -8.93 7.31
N ASN A 52 -0.95 -8.35 8.49
CA ASN A 52 -1.62 -8.77 9.72
C ASN A 52 -3.14 -8.54 9.68
N LEU A 53 -3.60 -7.41 9.12
CA LEU A 53 -5.03 -7.16 8.92
C LEU A 53 -5.64 -8.16 7.95
N SER A 54 -4.94 -8.49 6.87
CA SER A 54 -5.36 -9.50 5.93
C SER A 54 -5.50 -10.88 6.59
N MET A 55 -4.51 -11.30 7.40
CA MET A 55 -4.57 -12.53 8.18
C MET A 55 -5.72 -12.53 9.20
N SER A 56 -6.14 -11.36 9.67
CA SER A 56 -7.28 -11.19 10.58
C SER A 56 -8.63 -11.13 9.84
N GLY A 57 -8.67 -11.40 8.53
CA GLY A 57 -9.90 -11.42 7.75
C GLY A 57 -10.41 -10.02 7.34
N ILE A 58 -9.54 -9.02 7.26
CA ILE A 58 -9.84 -7.67 6.79
C ILE A 58 -9.17 -7.46 5.43
N PRO A 59 -9.87 -7.73 4.31
CA PRO A 59 -9.26 -7.86 2.99
C PRO A 59 -8.95 -6.53 2.29
N TYR A 60 -9.64 -5.44 2.68
CA TYR A 60 -9.50 -4.14 2.04
C TYR A 60 -8.80 -3.16 2.96
N TRP A 61 -7.51 -2.98 2.70
CA TRP A 61 -6.63 -2.09 3.46
C TRP A 61 -5.85 -1.17 2.52
N THR A 62 -5.47 -0.01 3.06
CA THR A 62 -4.58 0.96 2.41
C THR A 62 -3.78 1.74 3.46
N SER A 63 -2.76 2.45 3.02
CA SER A 63 -2.05 3.46 3.80
C SER A 63 -2.01 4.79 3.04
N ASP A 64 -1.62 5.86 3.73
CA ASP A 64 -1.34 7.14 3.09
C ASP A 64 0.03 7.04 2.40
N THR A 65 0.03 6.94 1.07
CA THR A 65 1.26 6.77 0.28
C THR A 65 2.24 7.92 0.54
N GLY A 66 3.45 7.57 0.96
CA GLY A 66 4.50 8.52 1.30
C GLY A 66 4.39 9.11 2.72
N GLY A 67 3.46 8.61 3.53
CA GLY A 67 3.17 9.09 4.89
C GLY A 67 2.21 10.28 4.90
N PHE A 68 1.40 10.39 5.95
CA PHE A 68 0.49 11.51 6.14
C PHE A 68 1.24 12.78 6.52
N PHE A 69 2.12 12.70 7.56
CA PHE A 69 3.00 13.79 7.99
C PHE A 69 4.36 13.70 7.30
N VAL A 70 4.77 14.74 6.57
CA VAL A 70 6.05 14.79 5.86
C VAL A 70 7.01 15.78 6.46
N THR A 71 6.52 16.99 6.79
CA THR A 71 7.32 18.10 7.31
C THR A 71 7.15 18.29 8.81
N GLU A 72 6.23 17.54 9.43
CA GLU A 72 5.81 17.68 10.81
C GLU A 72 6.04 16.43 11.64
N ARG A 73 5.96 16.55 12.96
CA ARG A 73 6.09 15.47 13.93
C ARG A 73 7.44 14.74 13.78
N ASP A 74 7.38 13.40 13.75
CA ASP A 74 8.57 12.54 13.62
C ASP A 74 8.99 12.33 12.16
N ALA A 75 8.45 13.11 11.22
CA ALA A 75 8.84 13.05 9.83
C ALA A 75 10.23 13.64 9.62
N LYS A 76 11.00 12.99 8.73
CA LYS A 76 12.42 13.31 8.54
C LYS A 76 12.68 14.26 7.35
N TYR A 77 11.62 14.86 6.80
CA TYR A 77 11.72 15.61 5.54
C TYR A 77 11.16 17.04 5.67
N PRO A 78 11.83 17.92 6.44
CA PRO A 78 11.33 19.28 6.66
C PRO A 78 11.19 20.09 5.37
N ASP A 79 11.97 19.77 4.34
CA ASP A 79 11.94 20.45 3.03
C ASP A 79 10.85 19.88 2.10
N GLY A 80 10.08 18.87 2.52
CA GLY A 80 9.00 18.28 1.73
C GLY A 80 9.45 17.85 0.34
N LEU A 81 8.76 18.32 -0.71
CA LEU A 81 9.07 17.99 -2.12
C LEU A 81 10.42 18.51 -2.64
N LYS A 82 11.13 19.36 -1.91
CA LYS A 82 12.48 19.75 -2.26
C LYS A 82 13.52 18.68 -1.87
N SER A 83 13.18 17.79 -0.94
CA SER A 83 14.02 16.67 -0.52
C SER A 83 14.01 15.56 -1.57
N ASN A 84 15.17 15.23 -2.12
CA ASN A 84 15.31 14.05 -2.99
C ASN A 84 15.08 12.74 -2.22
N ASP A 85 15.48 12.69 -0.96
CA ASP A 85 15.25 11.51 -0.10
C ASP A 85 13.76 11.26 0.13
N TYR A 86 12.95 12.33 0.28
CA TYR A 86 11.50 12.18 0.35
C TYR A 86 10.91 11.72 -0.98
N LYS A 87 11.38 12.26 -2.10
CA LYS A 87 10.93 11.84 -3.44
C LYS A 87 11.25 10.36 -3.68
N GLU A 88 12.40 9.88 -3.20
CA GLU A 88 12.74 8.46 -3.27
C GLU A 88 11.79 7.62 -2.41
N LEU A 89 11.62 7.95 -1.12
CA LEU A 89 10.68 7.28 -0.22
C LEU A 89 9.27 7.24 -0.83
N TYR A 90 8.78 8.39 -1.30
CA TYR A 90 7.45 8.47 -1.92
C TYR A 90 7.35 7.56 -3.14
N SER A 91 8.34 7.56 -4.03
CA SER A 91 8.37 6.71 -5.21
C SER A 91 8.33 5.22 -4.85
N ARG A 92 9.07 4.79 -3.83
CA ARG A 92 9.06 3.39 -3.35
C ARG A 92 7.74 3.02 -2.70
N TRP A 93 7.20 3.93 -1.89
CA TRP A 93 5.88 3.71 -1.28
C TRP A 93 4.77 3.66 -2.34
N PHE A 94 4.86 4.49 -3.37
CA PHE A 94 3.94 4.50 -4.50
C PHE A 94 3.98 3.17 -5.28
N GLN A 95 5.18 2.63 -5.50
CA GLN A 95 5.37 1.29 -6.07
C GLN A 95 4.68 0.21 -5.23
N PHE A 96 4.89 0.22 -3.93
CA PHE A 96 4.22 -0.68 -3.00
C PHE A 96 2.69 -0.53 -3.06
N SER A 97 2.19 0.71 -2.99
CA SER A 97 0.76 0.99 -2.98
C SER A 97 0.04 0.53 -4.25
N ALA A 98 0.74 0.45 -5.39
CA ALA A 98 0.16 -0.08 -6.62
C ALA A 98 -0.23 -1.57 -6.51
N PHE A 99 0.34 -2.31 -5.57
CA PHE A 99 0.04 -3.71 -5.25
C PHE A 99 -0.66 -3.88 -3.90
N THR A 100 -1.48 -2.92 -3.51
CA THR A 100 -2.39 -3.02 -2.38
C THR A 100 -3.84 -3.06 -2.87
N PRO A 101 -4.81 -3.53 -2.08
CA PRO A 101 -6.21 -3.56 -2.48
C PRO A 101 -6.73 -2.19 -2.92
N ILE A 102 -6.35 -1.13 -2.22
CA ILE A 102 -6.72 0.24 -2.54
C ILE A 102 -5.45 1.06 -2.78
N PHE A 103 -5.32 1.58 -4.01
CA PHE A 103 -4.23 2.46 -4.42
C PHE A 103 -4.65 3.91 -4.18
N ARG A 104 -4.03 4.58 -3.22
CA ARG A 104 -4.46 5.87 -2.72
C ARG A 104 -3.27 6.74 -2.32
N ALA A 105 -3.30 8.01 -2.69
CA ALA A 105 -2.42 9.05 -2.18
C ALA A 105 -3.20 9.98 -1.24
N HIS A 106 -2.65 10.30 -0.08
CA HIS A 106 -3.24 11.21 0.89
C HIS A 106 -2.18 11.72 1.87
N GLY A 107 -2.40 12.91 2.44
CA GLY A 107 -1.51 13.49 3.43
C GLY A 107 -1.82 14.94 3.71
N THR A 108 -1.06 15.55 4.62
CA THR A 108 -1.14 16.98 4.97
C THR A 108 0.10 17.73 4.51
N ASN A 109 -0.01 19.05 4.35
CA ASN A 109 1.05 20.05 4.12
C ASN A 109 1.95 19.87 2.89
N VAL A 110 1.95 18.72 2.25
CA VAL A 110 2.72 18.46 1.04
C VAL A 110 1.77 17.88 -0.01
N PRO A 111 1.65 18.50 -1.20
CA PRO A 111 0.80 17.98 -2.27
C PRO A 111 1.28 16.61 -2.77
N ARG A 112 0.33 15.80 -3.26
CA ARG A 112 0.56 14.39 -3.65
C ARG A 112 0.33 14.12 -5.12
N GLU A 113 -0.02 15.14 -5.90
CA GLU A 113 -0.22 15.02 -7.33
C GLU A 113 1.11 14.75 -8.03
N ILE A 114 1.10 13.87 -9.02
CA ILE A 114 2.32 13.37 -9.68
C ILE A 114 3.19 14.49 -10.26
N TRP A 115 2.57 15.55 -10.81
CA TRP A 115 3.27 16.70 -11.38
C TRP A 115 3.97 17.60 -10.34
N GLN A 116 3.68 17.42 -9.07
CA GLN A 116 4.39 18.12 -7.98
C GLN A 116 5.77 17.48 -7.68
N PHE A 117 5.96 16.23 -8.08
CA PHE A 117 7.21 15.50 -7.86
C PHE A 117 8.25 15.74 -8.96
N GLY A 118 7.87 16.38 -10.05
CA GLY A 118 8.70 16.72 -11.18
C GLY A 118 7.91 16.79 -12.48
N GLU A 119 8.60 17.13 -13.57
CA GLU A 119 8.08 17.13 -14.92
C GLU A 119 8.32 15.78 -15.60
N GLU A 120 7.65 15.57 -16.73
CA GLU A 120 7.90 14.43 -17.63
C GLU A 120 9.39 14.32 -17.97
N GLY A 121 9.93 13.11 -17.89
CA GLY A 121 11.37 12.83 -18.02
C GLY A 121 12.13 12.84 -16.70
N THR A 122 11.53 13.27 -15.59
CA THR A 122 12.14 13.12 -14.27
C THR A 122 11.83 11.75 -13.67
N LEU A 123 12.82 11.18 -12.95
CA LEU A 123 12.70 9.83 -12.38
C LEU A 123 11.45 9.66 -11.51
N SER A 124 11.14 10.67 -10.67
CA SER A 124 9.99 10.57 -9.76
C SER A 124 8.65 10.62 -10.49
N TYR A 125 8.51 11.50 -11.49
CA TYR A 125 7.31 11.60 -12.31
C TYR A 125 7.08 10.33 -13.13
N ASP A 126 8.10 9.94 -13.91
CA ASP A 126 8.00 8.80 -14.82
C ASP A 126 7.73 7.48 -14.08
N ASN A 127 8.34 7.33 -12.90
CA ASN A 127 8.06 6.20 -12.03
C ASN A 127 6.58 6.14 -11.59
N GLN A 128 6.01 7.27 -11.17
CA GLN A 128 4.60 7.31 -10.76
C GLN A 128 3.67 7.01 -11.94
N VAL A 129 3.91 7.62 -13.10
CA VAL A 129 3.14 7.35 -14.34
C VAL A 129 3.22 5.87 -14.71
N LYS A 130 4.42 5.27 -14.69
CA LYS A 130 4.62 3.84 -14.96
C LYS A 130 3.76 2.96 -14.05
N TYR A 131 3.73 3.24 -12.74
CA TYR A 131 2.96 2.43 -11.80
C TYR A 131 1.45 2.69 -11.85
N ILE A 132 1.01 3.88 -12.24
CA ILE A 132 -0.39 4.15 -12.57
C ILE A 132 -0.80 3.28 -13.78
N HIS A 133 -0.04 3.31 -14.86
CA HIS A 133 -0.31 2.49 -16.04
C HIS A 133 -0.32 0.98 -15.71
N LEU A 134 0.62 0.52 -14.88
CA LEU A 134 0.65 -0.85 -14.41
C LEU A 134 -0.60 -1.18 -13.60
N ARG A 135 -1.01 -0.32 -12.67
CA ARG A 135 -2.23 -0.51 -11.87
C ARG A 135 -3.48 -0.62 -12.75
N TYR A 136 -3.59 0.22 -13.78
CA TYR A 136 -4.70 0.14 -14.73
C TYR A 136 -4.70 -1.19 -15.50
N ARG A 137 -3.55 -1.68 -15.93
CA ARG A 137 -3.44 -3.00 -16.58
C ARG A 137 -3.79 -4.15 -15.63
N LEU A 138 -3.56 -3.99 -14.34
CA LEU A 138 -3.90 -4.98 -13.31
C LEU A 138 -5.38 -4.92 -12.89
N LEU A 139 -6.18 -3.94 -13.32
CA LEU A 139 -7.58 -3.82 -12.90
C LEU A 139 -8.41 -5.08 -13.13
N PRO A 140 -8.33 -5.78 -14.27
CA PRO A 140 -9.08 -7.02 -14.46
C PRO A 140 -8.70 -8.10 -13.43
N TYR A 141 -7.39 -8.22 -13.13
CA TYR A 141 -6.89 -9.14 -12.11
C TYR A 141 -7.41 -8.76 -10.71
N ILE A 142 -7.29 -7.50 -10.33
CA ILE A 142 -7.75 -6.98 -9.03
C ILE A 142 -9.26 -7.15 -8.89
N TYR A 143 -10.01 -6.90 -9.95
CA TYR A 143 -11.46 -7.10 -9.95
C TYR A 143 -11.83 -8.57 -9.75
N SER A 144 -11.11 -9.50 -10.40
CA SER A 144 -11.29 -10.94 -10.19
C SER A 144 -10.95 -11.36 -8.77
N MET A 145 -9.89 -10.79 -8.17
CA MET A 145 -9.56 -11.03 -6.75
C MET A 145 -10.62 -10.45 -5.80
N SER A 146 -11.21 -9.30 -6.14
CA SER A 146 -12.34 -8.73 -5.38
C SER A 146 -13.57 -9.66 -5.39
N HIS A 147 -13.81 -10.36 -6.49
CA HIS A 147 -14.82 -11.41 -6.54
C HIS A 147 -14.48 -12.56 -5.56
N GLN A 148 -13.23 -13.02 -5.52
CA GLN A 148 -12.80 -14.04 -4.58
C GLN A 148 -12.96 -13.59 -3.11
N VAL A 149 -12.71 -12.32 -2.81
CA VAL A 149 -12.97 -11.75 -1.49
C VAL A 149 -14.46 -11.88 -1.13
N THR A 150 -15.35 -11.55 -2.06
CA THR A 150 -16.80 -11.56 -1.81
C THR A 150 -17.37 -12.98 -1.75
N ALA A 151 -16.96 -13.86 -2.68
CA ALA A 151 -17.53 -15.19 -2.84
C ALA A 151 -16.91 -16.22 -1.88
N ASN A 152 -15.61 -16.10 -1.59
CA ASN A 152 -14.82 -17.13 -0.92
C ASN A 152 -14.09 -16.63 0.33
N ASN A 153 -14.39 -15.40 0.81
CA ASN A 153 -13.71 -14.77 1.94
C ASN A 153 -12.17 -14.71 1.79
N TYR A 154 -11.71 -14.57 0.55
CA TYR A 154 -10.30 -14.45 0.20
C TYR A 154 -9.73 -13.10 0.65
N THR A 155 -8.41 -12.99 0.73
CA THR A 155 -7.71 -11.71 0.96
C THR A 155 -6.65 -11.49 -0.11
N MET A 156 -6.45 -10.25 -0.57
CA MET A 156 -5.52 -9.94 -1.66
C MET A 156 -4.07 -9.83 -1.20
N LEU A 157 -3.85 -9.27 -0.02
CA LEU A 157 -2.53 -9.17 0.62
C LEU A 157 -2.33 -10.42 1.46
N ARG A 158 -1.38 -11.28 1.08
CA ARG A 158 -1.19 -12.57 1.76
C ARG A 158 0.26 -12.75 2.16
N GLY A 159 0.50 -12.82 3.45
CA GLY A 159 1.82 -13.23 3.95
C GLY A 159 2.20 -14.59 3.38
N LEU A 160 3.48 -14.80 3.08
CA LEU A 160 3.92 -16.03 2.41
C LEU A 160 3.54 -17.29 3.20
N ALA A 161 3.55 -17.23 4.52
CA ALA A 161 3.11 -18.33 5.39
C ALA A 161 1.65 -18.76 5.18
N MET A 162 0.78 -17.91 4.60
CA MET A 162 -0.61 -18.27 4.30
C MET A 162 -0.75 -19.19 3.09
N ASP A 163 0.16 -19.09 2.14
CA ASP A 163 0.12 -19.85 0.88
C ASP A 163 1.17 -20.96 0.82
N PHE A 164 2.26 -20.83 1.59
CA PHE A 164 3.37 -21.80 1.66
C PHE A 164 3.49 -22.38 3.07
N THR A 165 2.39 -22.96 3.57
CA THR A 165 2.21 -23.41 4.95
C THR A 165 3.19 -24.48 5.44
N THR A 166 3.82 -25.23 4.54
CA THR A 166 4.79 -26.29 4.86
C THR A 166 6.23 -25.82 4.78
N ASP A 167 6.49 -24.64 4.23
CA ASP A 167 7.84 -24.09 4.11
C ASP A 167 8.14 -23.12 5.25
N THR A 168 8.80 -23.60 6.28
CA THR A 168 9.13 -22.81 7.47
C THR A 168 9.99 -21.58 7.17
N ARG A 169 10.70 -21.53 6.05
CA ARG A 169 11.47 -20.35 5.61
C ARG A 169 10.60 -19.14 5.32
N THR A 170 9.29 -19.35 5.09
CA THR A 170 8.34 -18.27 4.79
C THR A 170 7.73 -17.61 6.03
N PHE A 171 7.91 -18.18 7.21
CA PHE A 171 7.19 -17.77 8.42
C PHE A 171 7.65 -16.41 8.96
N ASP A 172 8.94 -16.11 8.83
CA ASP A 172 9.52 -14.86 9.30
C ASP A 172 9.72 -13.81 8.19
N ILE A 173 9.14 -14.05 7.00
CA ILE A 173 9.24 -13.10 5.89
C ILE A 173 8.17 -12.01 6.06
N ASP A 174 8.63 -10.80 6.38
CA ASP A 174 7.81 -9.60 6.60
C ASP A 174 7.96 -8.53 5.51
N ASN A 175 8.81 -8.78 4.51
CA ASN A 175 9.15 -7.84 3.44
C ASN A 175 8.72 -8.33 2.04
N ALA A 176 7.97 -9.43 1.98
CA ALA A 176 7.43 -9.97 0.74
C ALA A 176 6.06 -10.61 0.99
N TYR A 177 5.20 -10.60 -0.02
CA TYR A 177 3.85 -11.16 0.07
C TYR A 177 3.33 -11.58 -1.30
N MET A 178 2.29 -12.40 -1.31
CA MET A 178 1.48 -12.65 -2.49
C MET A 178 0.41 -11.57 -2.62
N PHE A 179 0.35 -10.91 -3.76
CA PHE A 179 -0.77 -10.06 -4.13
C PHE A 179 -1.72 -10.87 -5.01
N GLY A 180 -2.79 -11.36 -4.39
CA GLY A 180 -3.66 -12.38 -4.96
C GLY A 180 -2.94 -13.71 -5.15
N THR A 181 -3.36 -14.48 -6.15
CA THR A 181 -2.89 -15.86 -6.36
C THR A 181 -1.61 -15.97 -7.20
N SER A 182 -1.19 -14.89 -7.88
CA SER A 182 -0.21 -15.03 -8.98
C SER A 182 0.96 -14.05 -8.93
N LEU A 183 0.94 -13.06 -8.06
CA LEU A 183 1.99 -12.03 -8.02
C LEU A 183 2.74 -12.07 -6.68
N LEU A 184 4.00 -12.47 -6.71
CA LEU A 184 4.91 -12.27 -5.59
C LEU A 184 5.45 -10.83 -5.63
N VAL A 185 5.23 -10.09 -4.57
CA VAL A 185 5.63 -8.69 -4.45
C VAL A 185 6.63 -8.54 -3.30
N ARG A 186 7.76 -7.91 -3.58
CA ARG A 186 8.77 -7.57 -2.59
C ARG A 186 9.09 -6.08 -2.69
N PRO A 187 8.42 -5.23 -1.92
CA PRO A 187 8.69 -3.80 -1.92
C PRO A 187 10.10 -3.47 -1.46
N VAL A 188 10.71 -2.47 -2.08
CA VAL A 188 11.96 -1.89 -1.57
C VAL A 188 11.58 -0.93 -0.45
N SER A 189 11.77 -1.35 0.79
CA SER A 189 11.40 -0.62 2.01
C SER A 189 12.60 0.00 2.74
N VAL A 190 13.74 0.15 2.06
CA VAL A 190 14.96 0.78 2.56
C VAL A 190 15.50 1.77 1.54
N SER A 191 16.27 2.77 1.99
CA SER A 191 16.89 3.74 1.08
C SER A 191 17.95 3.11 0.18
N TYR A 192 18.20 3.72 -0.96
CA TYR A 192 19.22 3.26 -1.92
C TYR A 192 20.62 3.19 -1.32
N THR A 193 20.95 4.07 -0.39
CA THR A 193 22.24 4.05 0.35
C THR A 193 22.41 2.75 1.14
N HIS A 194 21.34 2.23 1.73
CA HIS A 194 21.39 0.95 2.45
C HIS A 194 21.50 -0.26 1.50
N LEU A 195 20.89 -0.20 0.31
CA LEU A 195 21.01 -1.27 -0.68
C LEU A 195 22.46 -1.41 -1.15
N ARG A 196 23.16 -0.30 -1.41
CA ARG A 196 24.59 -0.33 -1.78
C ARG A 196 25.51 -0.84 -0.68
N ALA A 197 25.20 -0.57 0.58
CA ALA A 197 26.02 -1.08 1.69
C ALA A 197 25.97 -2.61 1.79
N HIS A 198 24.83 -3.23 1.51
CA HIS A 198 24.69 -4.69 1.48
C HIS A 198 25.31 -5.35 0.25
N GLU A 199 25.38 -4.67 -0.89
CA GLU A 199 26.04 -5.18 -2.10
C GLU A 199 27.57 -5.20 -1.97
N THR A 200 28.15 -4.36 -1.12
CA THR A 200 29.62 -4.30 -0.90
C THR A 200 30.13 -5.28 0.16
N GLU A 201 29.26 -5.91 0.92
CA GLU A 201 29.63 -6.95 1.91
C GLU A 201 29.68 -8.37 1.32
N LEU A 202 29.42 -8.56 0.02
CA LEU A 202 29.41 -9.84 -0.68
C LEU A 202 30.69 -10.10 -1.51
N HIS A 203 31.85 -9.66 -1.01
CA HIS A 203 33.17 -9.98 -1.60
C HIS A 203 34.11 -10.63 -0.61
#